data_f9b893e0b07f92a288216f4704819345
#
_entry.id   f9b893e0b07f92a288216f4704819345
#
_cell.length_a   1.000
_cell.length_b   1.000
_cell.length_c   1.000
_cell.angle_alpha   90.00
_cell.angle_beta   90.00
_cell.angle_gamma   90.00
#
_symmetry.space_group_name_H-M   'P 1'
#
loop_
_entity.id
_entity.type
_entity.pdbx_description
1 polymer ?
#
loop_
_entity_poly.entity_id
_entity_poly.type
_entity_poly.pdbx_seq_one_letter_code
_entity_poly.pdbx_strand_id
1 'polypeptide(L)'
;FTFEIKHPLINGLQGLSVPLAESSLIGTDIRCRGPMLITHWGLSGPAILRLSAWAAREIHAMSGPFEIEINWIPDINNPQTALLAFKEAHGKKLITNSPALGLPKRLWQRLTGTVDVKPRTTWSGLRQDSLDRFCSILTQTRFKVSGKSRNKEEFVTCGGVELKEIRFKTMESRKTPGLYFAGESLDIDAETGGFNFQAAWTTGYLAGSAIATSS
;
A
#
# COMPACT_ATOMS: atom_id res chain seq x y z
N PHE A 1 0.06 -6.28 6.41
CA PHE A 1 0.09 -7.60 5.74
C PHE A 1 0.15 -7.45 4.22
N THR A 2 0.59 -8.50 3.53
CA THR A 2 0.63 -8.59 2.07
C THR A 2 -0.77 -8.89 1.51
N PHE A 3 -1.15 -8.25 0.42
CA PHE A 3 -2.42 -8.50 -0.26
C PHE A 3 -2.31 -9.67 -1.24
N GLU A 4 -3.23 -10.63 -1.09
CA GLU A 4 -3.36 -11.72 -2.06
C GLU A 4 -4.17 -11.26 -3.27
N ILE A 5 -3.51 -11.24 -4.44
CA ILE A 5 -4.07 -10.73 -5.69
C ILE A 5 -3.72 -11.69 -6.82
N LYS A 6 -4.73 -12.22 -7.48
CA LYS A 6 -4.58 -13.01 -8.71
C LYS A 6 -5.02 -12.17 -9.89
N HIS A 7 -4.07 -11.58 -10.60
CA HIS A 7 -4.38 -10.71 -11.74
C HIS A 7 -3.35 -10.88 -12.88
N PRO A 8 -3.78 -10.95 -14.16
CA PRO A 8 -2.88 -11.18 -15.30
C PRO A 8 -1.75 -10.13 -15.41
N LEU A 9 -2.01 -8.88 -15.04
CA LEU A 9 -1.04 -7.79 -15.11
C LEU A 9 0.23 -8.07 -14.32
N ILE A 10 0.11 -8.64 -13.12
CA ILE A 10 1.23 -8.88 -12.21
C ILE A 10 1.78 -10.31 -12.30
N ASN A 11 1.07 -11.20 -12.98
CA ASN A 11 1.52 -12.57 -13.17
C ASN A 11 2.83 -12.62 -13.99
N GLY A 12 3.82 -13.35 -13.50
CA GLY A 12 5.15 -13.43 -14.12
C GLY A 12 6.06 -12.22 -13.82
N LEU A 13 5.64 -11.28 -12.95
CA LEU A 13 6.45 -10.14 -12.51
C LEU A 13 7.01 -10.29 -11.09
N GLN A 14 6.95 -11.49 -10.51
CA GLN A 14 7.41 -11.74 -9.16
C GLN A 14 8.86 -11.28 -8.96
N GLY A 15 9.14 -10.67 -7.81
CA GLY A 15 10.42 -10.08 -7.48
C GLY A 15 10.65 -8.67 -8.07
N LEU A 16 9.72 -8.15 -8.87
CA LEU A 16 9.85 -6.82 -9.41
C LEU A 16 9.44 -5.77 -8.36
N SER A 17 10.33 -4.81 -8.14
CA SER A 17 10.08 -3.66 -7.29
C SER A 17 9.80 -2.42 -8.14
N VAL A 18 8.81 -1.64 -7.71
CA VAL A 18 8.53 -0.30 -8.21
C VAL A 18 8.98 0.68 -7.13
N PRO A 19 9.94 1.59 -7.42
CA PRO A 19 10.53 2.45 -6.40
C PRO A 19 9.53 3.35 -5.69
N LEU A 20 8.51 3.82 -6.41
CA LEU A 20 7.43 4.63 -5.89
C LEU A 20 6.12 4.30 -6.59
N ALA A 21 5.11 3.97 -5.80
CA ALA A 21 3.73 3.85 -6.23
C ALA A 21 2.81 4.37 -5.11
N GLU A 22 1.57 4.69 -5.45
CA GLU A 22 0.54 5.00 -4.47
C GLU A 22 -0.53 3.90 -4.52
N SER A 23 -0.91 3.41 -3.36
CA SER A 23 -2.02 2.48 -3.19
C SER A 23 -3.14 3.14 -2.41
N SER A 24 -4.39 2.90 -2.78
CA SER A 24 -5.58 3.40 -2.08
C SER A 24 -6.61 2.30 -1.90
N LEU A 25 -7.36 2.36 -0.80
CA LEU A 25 -8.53 1.49 -0.58
C LEU A 25 -9.75 2.15 -1.21
N ILE A 26 -10.37 1.47 -2.18
CA ILE A 26 -11.55 2.00 -2.87
C ILE A 26 -12.71 2.16 -1.88
N GLY A 27 -13.39 3.28 -1.97
CA GLY A 27 -14.48 3.66 -1.06
C GLY A 27 -14.03 4.38 0.20
N THR A 28 -12.73 4.71 0.32
CA THR A 28 -12.16 5.50 1.42
C THR A 28 -11.20 6.56 0.90
N ASP A 29 -10.78 7.47 1.78
CA ASP A 29 -9.74 8.45 1.47
C ASP A 29 -8.33 7.97 1.85
N ILE A 30 -8.19 6.71 2.27
CA ILE A 30 -6.91 6.14 2.73
C ILE A 30 -6.01 5.87 1.54
N ARG A 31 -4.86 6.55 1.50
CA ARG A 31 -3.85 6.44 0.45
C ARG A 31 -2.46 6.32 1.07
N CYS A 32 -1.64 5.47 0.51
CA CYS A 32 -0.28 5.24 1.00
C CYS A 32 0.72 5.21 -0.15
N ARG A 33 1.77 6.01 -0.04
CA ARG A 33 2.87 6.08 -1.01
C ARG A 33 4.10 5.36 -0.51
N GLY A 34 4.83 4.75 -1.42
CA GLY A 34 6.12 4.13 -1.12
C GLY A 34 6.54 3.11 -2.17
N PRO A 35 7.66 2.43 -1.94
CA PRO A 35 8.05 1.29 -2.74
C PRO A 35 7.00 0.18 -2.71
N MET A 36 6.81 -0.47 -3.86
CA MET A 36 5.87 -1.58 -4.02
C MET A 36 6.60 -2.79 -4.59
N LEU A 37 6.33 -3.97 -4.05
CA LEU A 37 6.91 -5.23 -4.47
C LEU A 37 5.83 -6.15 -5.03
N ILE A 38 6.04 -6.68 -6.23
CA ILE A 38 5.21 -7.74 -6.79
C ILE A 38 5.75 -9.07 -6.30
N THR A 39 4.91 -9.84 -5.62
CA THR A 39 5.25 -11.15 -5.03
C THR A 39 4.56 -12.30 -5.75
N HIS A 40 4.82 -13.53 -5.35
CA HIS A 40 4.11 -14.72 -5.86
C HIS A 40 2.62 -14.73 -5.47
N TRP A 41 2.26 -14.00 -4.42
CA TRP A 41 0.89 -13.97 -3.87
C TRP A 41 0.10 -12.75 -4.33
N GLY A 42 0.79 -11.67 -4.73
CA GLY A 42 0.15 -10.41 -5.10
C GLY A 42 1.08 -9.22 -4.88
N LEU A 43 0.66 -8.26 -4.08
CA LEU A 43 1.40 -7.03 -3.82
C LEU A 43 1.85 -6.92 -2.35
N SER A 44 3.06 -6.39 -2.16
CA SER A 44 3.69 -6.12 -0.87
C SER A 44 4.55 -4.84 -0.95
N GLY A 45 5.39 -4.62 0.03
CA GLY A 45 6.25 -3.45 0.13
C GLY A 45 5.61 -2.31 0.93
N PRO A 46 6.38 -1.25 1.25
CA PRO A 46 5.95 -0.18 2.15
C PRO A 46 4.60 0.46 1.80
N ALA A 47 4.29 0.70 0.52
CA ALA A 47 3.00 1.25 0.11
C ALA A 47 1.82 0.35 0.53
N ILE A 48 1.97 -0.96 0.37
CA ILE A 48 0.93 -1.94 0.71
C ILE A 48 0.86 -2.20 2.21
N LEU A 49 2.02 -2.32 2.87
CA LEU A 49 2.08 -2.57 4.32
C LEU A 49 1.45 -1.41 5.10
N ARG A 50 1.71 -0.16 4.71
CA ARG A 50 1.05 1.02 5.29
C ARG A 50 -0.43 1.02 5.02
N LEU A 51 -0.86 0.77 3.78
CA LEU A 51 -2.28 0.71 3.44
C LEU A 51 -3.00 -0.35 4.27
N SER A 52 -2.39 -1.52 4.44
CA SER A 52 -2.97 -2.61 5.23
C SER A 52 -3.06 -2.30 6.72
N ALA A 53 -2.17 -1.47 7.25
CA ALA A 53 -2.20 -1.02 8.64
C ALA A 53 -3.26 0.08 8.84
N TRP A 54 -3.22 1.12 8.02
CA TRP A 54 -4.11 2.27 8.17
C TRP A 54 -5.56 1.96 7.84
N ALA A 55 -5.80 1.05 6.90
CA ALA A 55 -7.14 0.61 6.50
C ALA A 55 -7.60 -0.68 7.19
N ALA A 56 -6.96 -1.09 8.29
CA ALA A 56 -7.22 -2.38 8.92
C ALA A 56 -8.67 -2.53 9.40
N ARG A 57 -9.24 -1.46 9.98
CA ARG A 57 -10.64 -1.44 10.46
C ARG A 57 -11.63 -1.46 9.32
N GLU A 58 -11.43 -0.64 8.30
CA GLU A 58 -12.25 -0.56 7.10
C GLU A 58 -12.26 -1.90 6.35
N ILE A 59 -11.08 -2.50 6.16
CA ILE A 59 -10.94 -3.82 5.54
C ILE A 59 -11.65 -4.90 6.37
N HIS A 60 -11.54 -4.84 7.69
CA HIS A 60 -12.24 -5.76 8.58
C HIS A 60 -13.76 -5.62 8.46
N ALA A 61 -14.26 -4.39 8.44
CA ALA A 61 -15.70 -4.10 8.32
C ALA A 61 -16.30 -4.56 6.97
N MET A 62 -15.50 -4.63 5.90
CA MET A 62 -15.95 -5.12 4.59
C MET A 62 -16.27 -6.61 4.57
N SER A 63 -15.80 -7.38 5.55
CA SER A 63 -16.13 -8.82 5.75
C SER A 63 -15.95 -9.73 4.53
N GLY A 64 -15.10 -9.36 3.56
CA GLY A 64 -14.90 -10.11 2.32
C GLY A 64 -13.82 -9.52 1.42
N PRO A 65 -13.80 -9.91 0.14
CA PRO A 65 -12.91 -9.32 -0.85
C PRO A 65 -13.15 -7.82 -1.00
N PHE A 66 -12.08 -7.06 -1.16
CA PHE A 66 -12.13 -5.62 -1.36
C PHE A 66 -11.29 -5.21 -2.58
N GLU A 67 -11.40 -3.97 -2.99
CA GLU A 67 -10.65 -3.45 -4.12
C GLU A 67 -9.68 -2.35 -3.69
N ILE A 68 -8.51 -2.39 -4.30
CA ILE A 68 -7.49 -1.34 -4.19
C ILE A 68 -7.22 -0.75 -5.56
N GLU A 69 -6.82 0.51 -5.58
CA GLU A 69 -6.37 1.20 -6.77
C GLU A 69 -4.89 1.57 -6.62
N ILE A 70 -4.13 1.34 -7.67
CA ILE A 70 -2.69 1.64 -7.72
C ILE A 70 -2.44 2.73 -8.76
N ASN A 71 -1.80 3.80 -8.30
CA ASN A 71 -1.15 4.79 -9.16
C ASN A 71 0.35 4.44 -9.22
N TRP A 72 0.81 4.04 -10.42
CA TRP A 72 2.20 3.63 -10.66
C TRP A 72 3.16 4.82 -10.82
N ILE A 73 2.63 6.05 -10.96
CA ILE A 73 3.37 7.28 -11.27
C ILE A 73 2.88 8.46 -10.41
N PRO A 74 2.83 8.33 -9.08
CA PRO A 74 2.15 9.29 -8.20
C PRO A 74 2.75 10.70 -8.20
N ASP A 75 3.98 10.88 -8.66
CA ASP A 75 4.63 12.19 -8.75
C ASP A 75 4.35 12.91 -10.07
N ILE A 76 3.65 12.28 -11.00
CA ILE A 76 3.32 12.85 -12.29
C ILE A 76 1.91 13.48 -12.23
N ASN A 77 1.85 14.79 -12.06
CA ASN A 77 0.59 15.53 -11.95
C ASN A 77 -0.25 15.47 -13.24
N ASN A 78 0.39 15.48 -14.41
CA ASN A 78 -0.29 15.39 -15.70
C ASN A 78 0.33 14.27 -16.56
N PRO A 79 -0.15 13.03 -16.42
CA PRO A 79 0.34 11.88 -17.17
C PRO A 79 0.22 12.05 -18.69
N GLN A 80 -0.85 12.69 -19.16
CA GLN A 80 -1.09 12.91 -20.58
C GLN A 80 -0.03 13.83 -21.20
N THR A 81 0.25 14.96 -20.56
CA THR A 81 1.31 15.89 -21.01
C THR A 81 2.68 15.20 -20.98
N ALA A 82 2.99 14.46 -19.93
CA ALA A 82 4.26 13.74 -19.81
C ALA A 82 4.44 12.67 -20.88
N LEU A 83 3.38 11.92 -21.19
CA LEU A 83 3.42 10.90 -22.27
C LEU A 83 3.48 11.53 -23.65
N LEU A 84 2.83 12.67 -23.90
CA LEU A 84 2.92 13.41 -25.16
C LEU A 84 4.35 13.93 -25.38
N ALA A 85 4.97 14.54 -24.39
CA ALA A 85 6.37 14.97 -24.46
C ALA A 85 7.31 13.78 -24.72
N PHE A 86 7.08 12.64 -24.09
CA PHE A 86 7.85 11.42 -24.36
C PHE A 86 7.63 10.89 -25.78
N LYS A 87 6.40 10.94 -26.28
CA LYS A 87 6.04 10.58 -27.66
C LYS A 87 6.78 11.46 -28.67
N GLU A 88 6.83 12.76 -28.47
CA GLU A 88 7.56 13.70 -29.34
C GLU A 88 9.07 13.39 -29.36
N ALA A 89 9.67 13.21 -28.20
CA ALA A 89 11.10 12.92 -28.07
C ALA A 89 11.51 11.53 -28.60
N HIS A 90 10.58 10.55 -28.59
CA HIS A 90 10.91 9.14 -28.87
C HIS A 90 10.06 8.51 -29.97
N GLY A 91 9.46 9.30 -30.85
CA GLY A 91 8.46 8.90 -31.86
C GLY A 91 8.77 7.64 -32.66
N LYS A 92 10.04 7.40 -33.00
CA LYS A 92 10.49 6.23 -33.80
C LYS A 92 10.67 4.96 -32.96
N LYS A 93 10.72 5.05 -31.62
CA LYS A 93 10.92 3.89 -30.75
C LYS A 93 9.62 3.10 -30.57
N LEU A 94 9.74 1.78 -30.42
CA LEU A 94 8.60 0.93 -30.06
C LEU A 94 8.16 1.20 -28.62
N ILE A 95 6.86 1.38 -28.42
CA ILE A 95 6.29 1.68 -27.08
C ILE A 95 6.67 0.58 -26.08
N THR A 96 6.52 -0.68 -26.45
CA THR A 96 6.82 -1.84 -25.59
C THR A 96 8.27 -1.92 -25.11
N ASN A 97 9.20 -1.35 -25.89
CA ASN A 97 10.65 -1.41 -25.61
C ASN A 97 11.20 -0.11 -25.01
N SER A 98 10.38 0.92 -24.91
CA SER A 98 10.80 2.26 -24.45
C SER A 98 9.94 2.67 -23.25
N PRO A 99 10.23 2.12 -22.04
CA PRO A 99 9.49 2.49 -20.85
C PRO A 99 9.61 3.99 -20.60
N ALA A 100 8.48 4.63 -20.34
CA ALA A 100 8.41 6.03 -19.98
C ALA A 100 8.24 6.18 -18.46
N LEU A 101 8.41 7.42 -17.98
CA LEU A 101 8.06 7.84 -16.62
C LEU A 101 8.76 7.03 -15.50
N GLY A 102 9.96 6.50 -15.77
CA GLY A 102 10.76 5.78 -14.78
C GLY A 102 10.28 4.39 -14.40
N LEU A 103 9.28 3.85 -15.07
CA LEU A 103 8.73 2.53 -14.76
C LEU A 103 9.67 1.39 -15.16
N PRO A 104 9.75 0.31 -14.38
CA PRO A 104 10.51 -0.88 -14.74
C PRO A 104 10.02 -1.48 -16.06
N LYS A 105 10.96 -1.88 -16.94
CA LYS A 105 10.64 -2.37 -18.30
C LYS A 105 9.62 -3.51 -18.32
N ARG A 106 9.74 -4.48 -17.41
CA ARG A 106 8.82 -5.63 -17.36
C ARG A 106 7.39 -5.21 -16.98
N LEU A 107 7.24 -4.27 -16.03
CA LEU A 107 5.93 -3.72 -15.67
C LEU A 107 5.36 -2.91 -16.85
N TRP A 108 6.18 -2.05 -17.45
CA TRP A 108 5.81 -1.27 -18.61
C TRP A 108 5.24 -2.14 -19.74
N GLN A 109 5.92 -3.24 -20.08
CA GLN A 109 5.46 -4.18 -21.09
C GLN A 109 4.11 -4.82 -20.78
N ARG A 110 3.85 -5.09 -19.48
CA ARG A 110 2.55 -5.61 -19.06
C ARG A 110 1.46 -4.55 -19.17
N LEU A 111 1.74 -3.32 -18.72
CA LEU A 111 0.81 -2.20 -18.83
C LEU A 111 0.47 -1.87 -20.29
N THR A 112 1.47 -1.87 -21.20
CA THR A 112 1.22 -1.67 -22.64
C THR A 112 0.38 -2.79 -23.25
N GLY A 113 0.48 -4.00 -22.74
CA GLY A 113 -0.34 -5.14 -23.18
C GLY A 113 -1.80 -5.08 -22.76
N THR A 114 -2.17 -4.21 -21.81
CA THR A 114 -3.57 -4.02 -21.37
C THR A 114 -4.30 -2.93 -22.14
N VAL A 115 -3.57 -2.06 -22.82
CA VAL A 115 -4.12 -1.10 -23.76
C VAL A 115 -3.91 -1.65 -25.18
N ASP A 116 -4.85 -1.44 -26.05
CA ASP A 116 -4.92 -2.03 -27.40
C ASP A 116 -3.78 -1.54 -28.33
N VAL A 117 -2.53 -1.73 -27.87
CA VAL A 117 -1.29 -1.34 -28.54
C VAL A 117 -0.67 -2.57 -29.20
N LYS A 118 -0.64 -2.57 -30.53
CA LYS A 118 -0.02 -3.66 -31.28
C LYS A 118 1.48 -3.76 -30.97
N PRO A 119 2.08 -4.97 -30.96
CA PRO A 119 3.48 -5.18 -30.56
C PRO A 119 4.53 -4.33 -31.28
N ARG A 120 4.24 -3.89 -32.52
CA ARG A 120 5.14 -3.06 -33.35
C ARG A 120 4.73 -1.58 -33.40
N THR A 121 3.84 -1.13 -32.53
CA THR A 121 3.44 0.28 -32.49
C THR A 121 4.59 1.14 -31.97
N THR A 122 4.95 2.17 -32.73
CA THR A 122 5.89 3.20 -32.29
C THR A 122 5.17 4.29 -31.49
N TRP A 123 5.91 5.10 -30.76
CA TRP A 123 5.34 6.22 -30.04
C TRP A 123 4.59 7.19 -30.95
N SER A 124 5.13 7.50 -32.14
CA SER A 124 4.43 8.35 -33.12
C SER A 124 3.11 7.73 -33.61
N GLY A 125 3.04 6.41 -33.70
CA GLY A 125 1.84 5.69 -34.11
C GLY A 125 0.79 5.48 -33.00
N LEU A 126 1.05 5.92 -31.75
CA LEU A 126 0.09 5.82 -30.67
C LEU A 126 -1.08 6.79 -30.88
N ARG A 127 -2.30 6.24 -30.93
CA ARG A 127 -3.53 7.03 -31.10
C ARG A 127 -3.92 7.70 -29.79
N GLN A 128 -4.70 8.77 -29.87
CA GLN A 128 -5.12 9.54 -28.70
C GLN A 128 -5.95 8.69 -27.73
N ASP A 129 -6.91 7.92 -28.22
CA ASP A 129 -7.73 7.02 -27.40
C ASP A 129 -6.90 5.98 -26.63
N SER A 130 -5.84 5.46 -27.25
CA SER A 130 -4.91 4.54 -26.59
C SER A 130 -4.03 5.25 -25.55
N LEU A 131 -3.66 6.50 -25.81
CA LEU A 131 -2.91 7.33 -24.86
C LEU A 131 -3.76 7.62 -23.62
N ASP A 132 -5.03 7.95 -23.79
CA ASP A 132 -5.96 8.24 -22.68
C ASP A 132 -6.19 6.99 -21.82
N ARG A 133 -6.39 5.82 -22.44
CA ARG A 133 -6.47 4.53 -21.72
C ARG A 133 -5.17 4.22 -20.99
N PHE A 134 -4.04 4.58 -21.59
CA PHE A 134 -2.74 4.36 -20.97
C PHE A 134 -2.54 5.25 -19.75
N CYS A 135 -2.96 6.52 -19.81
CA CYS A 135 -3.01 7.38 -18.62
C CYS A 135 -3.85 6.77 -17.51
N SER A 136 -5.05 6.28 -17.85
CA SER A 136 -5.93 5.65 -16.86
C SER A 136 -5.30 4.42 -16.21
N ILE A 137 -4.68 3.52 -16.99
CA ILE A 137 -4.05 2.32 -16.41
C ILE A 137 -2.82 2.68 -15.57
N LEU A 138 -2.08 3.73 -15.91
CA LEU A 138 -0.93 4.18 -15.14
C LEU A 138 -1.31 4.78 -13.79
N THR A 139 -2.48 5.41 -13.69
CA THR A 139 -2.91 6.14 -12.49
C THR A 139 -3.99 5.43 -11.68
N GLN A 140 -4.73 4.50 -12.28
CA GLN A 140 -5.94 3.91 -11.70
C GLN A 140 -6.03 2.40 -11.99
N THR A 141 -4.94 1.67 -11.81
CA THR A 141 -4.98 0.20 -11.92
C THR A 141 -5.72 -0.38 -10.73
N ARG A 142 -6.86 -1.03 -10.97
CA ARG A 142 -7.64 -1.67 -9.91
C ARG A 142 -7.32 -3.15 -9.76
N PHE A 143 -7.22 -3.57 -8.51
CA PHE A 143 -7.02 -4.96 -8.14
C PHE A 143 -8.05 -5.40 -7.11
N LYS A 144 -8.66 -6.53 -7.37
CA LYS A 144 -9.47 -7.23 -6.37
C LYS A 144 -8.54 -8.03 -5.46
N VAL A 145 -8.59 -7.72 -4.17
CA VAL A 145 -7.86 -8.43 -3.13
C VAL A 145 -8.74 -9.56 -2.61
N SER A 146 -8.26 -10.79 -2.73
CA SER A 146 -9.01 -11.97 -2.30
C SER A 146 -8.86 -12.26 -0.80
N GLY A 147 -7.84 -11.72 -0.17
CA GLY A 147 -7.56 -11.89 1.25
C GLY A 147 -6.18 -11.44 1.66
N LYS A 148 -5.85 -11.75 2.90
CA LYS A 148 -4.53 -11.59 3.48
C LYS A 148 -3.66 -12.79 3.11
N SER A 149 -2.37 -12.60 2.91
CA SER A 149 -1.44 -13.73 2.77
C SER A 149 -1.58 -14.69 3.95
N ARG A 150 -1.58 -15.99 3.67
CA ARG A 150 -1.65 -17.06 4.68
C ARG A 150 -0.38 -17.16 5.55
N ASN A 151 0.71 -16.54 5.12
CA ASN A 151 1.91 -16.42 5.94
C ASN A 151 1.62 -15.43 7.06
N LYS A 152 1.74 -15.89 8.29
CA LYS A 152 1.49 -15.13 9.53
C LYS A 152 2.58 -14.06 9.78
N GLU A 153 2.84 -13.22 8.80
CA GLU A 153 3.74 -12.07 8.92
C GLU A 153 2.95 -10.82 9.32
N GLU A 154 2.14 -10.94 10.36
CA GLU A 154 1.52 -9.79 10.99
C GLU A 154 2.51 -9.19 11.98
N PHE A 155 2.90 -7.93 11.74
CA PHE A 155 3.85 -7.22 12.61
C PHE A 155 3.16 -6.54 13.80
N VAL A 156 1.84 -6.38 13.76
CA VAL A 156 1.04 -5.73 14.79
C VAL A 156 -0.42 -6.14 14.66
N THR A 157 -1.11 -6.24 15.77
CA THR A 157 -2.56 -6.50 15.85
C THR A 157 -3.30 -5.17 15.97
N CYS A 158 -4.27 -4.92 15.09
CA CYS A 158 -5.17 -3.78 15.20
C CYS A 158 -6.24 -4.04 16.24
N GLY A 159 -6.43 -3.10 17.17
CA GLY A 159 -7.37 -3.18 18.28
C GLY A 159 -6.69 -3.37 19.63
N GLY A 160 -7.49 -3.37 20.68
CA GLY A 160 -7.03 -3.45 22.08
C GLY A 160 -7.95 -2.69 23.02
N VAL A 161 -7.46 -2.43 24.23
CA VAL A 161 -8.17 -1.61 25.21
C VAL A 161 -8.22 -0.16 24.73
N GLU A 162 -9.43 0.40 24.65
CA GLU A 162 -9.63 1.77 24.20
C GLU A 162 -8.82 2.77 25.02
N LEU A 163 -8.05 3.62 24.36
CA LEU A 163 -7.13 4.57 25.01
C LEU A 163 -7.84 5.54 25.95
N LYS A 164 -9.12 5.87 25.69
CA LYS A 164 -9.93 6.72 26.59
C LYS A 164 -10.20 6.08 27.96
N GLU A 165 -10.04 4.75 28.07
CA GLU A 165 -10.24 3.99 29.31
C GLU A 165 -8.98 3.91 30.18
N ILE A 166 -7.87 4.48 29.71
CA ILE A 166 -6.56 4.42 30.35
C ILE A 166 -6.16 5.78 30.92
N ARG A 167 -5.57 5.78 32.10
CA ARG A 167 -4.88 6.93 32.69
C ARG A 167 -3.44 6.94 32.20
N PHE A 168 -3.11 7.70 31.16
CA PHE A 168 -1.79 7.67 30.53
C PHE A 168 -0.59 7.96 31.42
N LYS A 169 -0.78 8.67 32.55
CA LYS A 169 0.31 8.94 33.49
C LYS A 169 0.73 7.68 34.26
N THR A 170 -0.19 6.77 34.49
CA THR A 170 0.02 5.55 35.33
C THR A 170 -0.22 4.28 34.52
N MET A 171 -0.81 4.38 33.33
CA MET A 171 -1.30 3.25 32.54
C MET A 171 -2.36 2.39 33.25
N GLU A 172 -3.00 2.92 34.30
CA GLU A 172 -4.07 2.27 35.04
C GLU A 172 -5.42 2.41 34.30
N SER A 173 -6.24 1.37 34.44
CA SER A 173 -7.64 1.40 33.96
C SER A 173 -8.44 2.48 34.72
N ARG A 174 -9.25 3.22 33.97
CA ARG A 174 -10.24 4.13 34.58
C ARG A 174 -11.47 3.40 35.13
N LYS A 175 -11.71 2.16 34.66
CA LYS A 175 -12.88 1.34 35.06
C LYS A 175 -12.56 0.42 36.22
N THR A 176 -11.34 -0.11 36.28
CA THR A 176 -10.96 -1.13 37.27
C THR A 176 -9.69 -0.67 37.97
N PRO A 177 -9.81 -0.13 39.21
CA PRO A 177 -8.64 0.26 40.00
C PRO A 177 -7.68 -0.92 40.21
N GLY A 178 -6.37 -0.65 40.18
CA GLY A 178 -5.33 -1.66 40.34
C GLY A 178 -5.04 -2.51 39.08
N LEU A 179 -5.77 -2.31 37.99
CA LEU A 179 -5.52 -2.98 36.71
C LEU A 179 -4.75 -2.05 35.77
N TYR A 180 -3.60 -2.51 35.30
CA TYR A 180 -2.70 -1.73 34.40
C TYR A 180 -2.58 -2.40 33.07
N PHE A 181 -2.40 -1.60 31.98
CA PHE A 181 -2.24 -2.07 30.62
C PHE A 181 -0.98 -1.46 29.99
N ALA A 182 -0.27 -2.26 29.17
CA ALA A 182 0.91 -1.81 28.46
C ALA A 182 1.09 -2.57 27.15
N GLY A 183 1.84 -1.99 26.20
CA GLY A 183 2.17 -2.62 24.93
C GLY A 183 0.96 -2.85 24.04
N GLU A 184 0.96 -3.94 23.30
CA GLU A 184 -0.08 -4.28 22.30
C GLU A 184 -1.44 -4.68 22.91
N SER A 185 -1.58 -4.73 24.22
CA SER A 185 -2.89 -4.84 24.86
C SER A 185 -3.71 -3.55 24.75
N LEU A 186 -3.05 -2.42 24.48
CA LEU A 186 -3.67 -1.14 24.17
C LEU A 186 -4.05 -1.04 22.69
N ASP A 187 -5.06 -0.25 22.37
CA ASP A 187 -5.43 0.07 20.99
C ASP A 187 -4.39 1.00 20.36
N ILE A 188 -3.19 0.47 20.13
CA ILE A 188 -2.05 1.13 19.50
C ILE A 188 -1.51 0.19 18.42
N ASP A 189 -1.69 0.60 17.16
CA ASP A 189 -1.30 -0.14 15.97
C ASP A 189 -0.62 0.80 14.95
N ALA A 190 0.58 1.25 15.30
CA ALA A 190 1.36 2.12 14.44
C ALA A 190 1.96 1.37 13.24
N GLU A 191 2.35 2.11 12.21
CA GLU A 191 3.08 1.54 11.08
C GLU A 191 4.44 0.96 11.51
N THR A 192 4.98 0.02 10.71
CA THR A 192 6.30 -0.56 10.95
C THR A 192 7.40 0.51 10.93
N GLY A 193 8.38 0.39 11.82
CA GLY A 193 9.49 1.36 11.96
C GLY A 193 9.92 1.60 13.41
N GLY A 194 9.57 0.67 14.32
CA GLY A 194 9.95 0.76 15.73
C GLY A 194 8.92 1.47 16.63
N PHE A 195 7.88 2.09 16.05
CA PHE A 195 6.88 2.84 16.82
C PHE A 195 6.11 1.98 17.81
N ASN A 196 5.73 0.74 17.44
CA ASN A 196 5.04 -0.19 18.33
C ASN A 196 5.94 -0.64 19.47
N PHE A 197 7.23 -0.88 19.23
CA PHE A 197 8.20 -1.17 20.30
C PHE A 197 8.37 0.03 21.24
N GLN A 198 8.49 1.25 20.68
CA GLN A 198 8.59 2.44 21.51
C GLN A 198 7.36 2.64 22.40
N ALA A 199 6.17 2.42 21.86
CA ALA A 199 4.93 2.46 22.62
C ALA A 199 4.91 1.40 23.72
N ALA A 200 5.32 0.16 23.40
CA ALA A 200 5.36 -0.94 24.37
C ALA A 200 6.34 -0.65 25.52
N TRP A 201 7.55 -0.18 25.23
CA TRP A 201 8.55 0.17 26.24
C TRP A 201 8.09 1.33 27.11
N THR A 202 7.56 2.39 26.50
CA THR A 202 7.10 3.58 27.22
C THR A 202 5.95 3.23 28.16
N THR A 203 4.93 2.54 27.65
CA THR A 203 3.75 2.18 28.44
C THR A 203 4.09 1.15 29.52
N GLY A 204 4.98 0.20 29.24
CA GLY A 204 5.51 -0.76 30.24
C GLY A 204 6.26 -0.07 31.36
N TYR A 205 7.12 0.89 31.03
CA TYR A 205 7.86 1.68 32.02
C TYR A 205 6.90 2.49 32.94
N LEU A 206 5.93 3.17 32.33
CA LEU A 206 4.94 3.98 33.08
C LEU A 206 4.10 3.11 34.01
N ALA A 207 3.60 1.97 33.53
CA ALA A 207 2.83 1.03 34.34
C ALA A 207 3.66 0.48 35.50
N GLY A 208 4.87 0.00 35.25
CA GLY A 208 5.77 -0.54 36.24
C GLY A 208 6.16 0.50 37.31
N SER A 209 6.46 1.73 36.92
CA SER A 209 6.77 2.83 37.81
C SER A 209 5.58 3.18 38.71
N ALA A 210 4.35 3.21 38.16
CA ALA A 210 3.15 3.50 38.91
C ALA A 210 2.84 2.41 39.96
N ILE A 211 2.97 1.14 39.59
CA ILE A 211 2.77 0.01 40.51
C ILE A 211 3.77 0.10 41.66
N ALA A 212 5.05 0.34 41.37
CA ALA A 212 6.10 0.42 42.40
C ALA A 212 5.90 1.58 43.39
N THR A 213 5.23 2.66 42.97
CA THR A 213 4.94 3.81 43.86
C THR A 213 3.61 3.70 44.58
N SER A 214 2.76 2.75 44.22
CA SER A 214 1.45 2.50 44.84
C SER A 214 1.51 1.44 45.91
N SER A 215 2.66 0.78 46.07
CA SER A 215 2.98 -0.21 47.13
C SER A 215 3.57 0.48 48.33
#